data_fdee12b850161a87a8b7838f768993ed
#
_entry.id   fdee12b850161a87a8b7838f768993ed
#
_cell.length_a   1.000
_cell.length_b   1.000
_cell.length_c   1.000
_cell.angle_alpha   90.00
_cell.angle_beta   90.00
_cell.angle_gamma   90.00
#
_symmetry.space_group_name_H-M   'P 1'
#
loop_
_entity.id
_entity.type
_entity.pdbx_description
1 polymer ?
#
loop_
_entity_poly.entity_id
_entity_poly.type
_entity_poly.pdbx_seq_one_letter_code
_entity_poly.pdbx_strand_id
1 'polypeptide(L)'
;MAYALVLVMLFLCPSAWSSTTRQERSVIARWTGENICAMGADRFYGLPEAEIIDLFESQTGLSYSVIPMQPTESERISITTHLTAYMGSVCPSELEQYRKR
;
A
#
# COMPACT_ATOMS: atom_id res chain seq x y z
N MET A 1 -32.41 -21.42 -2.50
CA MET A 1 -32.64 -20.04 -2.22
C MET A 1 -31.58 -19.50 -1.32
N ALA A 2 -31.71 -19.66 0.00
CA ALA A 2 -30.70 -19.11 0.92
C ALA A 2 -29.30 -19.67 0.65
N TYR A 3 -29.21 -20.91 0.29
CA TYR A 3 -27.93 -21.51 0.02
C TYR A 3 -27.23 -20.95 -1.21
N ALA A 4 -28.01 -20.51 -2.17
CA ALA A 4 -27.42 -19.89 -3.35
C ALA A 4 -26.65 -18.63 -2.98
N LEU A 5 -27.18 -17.86 -2.05
CA LEU A 5 -26.51 -16.66 -1.56
C LEU A 5 -25.23 -17.01 -0.82
N VAL A 6 -25.28 -18.06 -0.02
CA VAL A 6 -24.10 -18.53 0.70
C VAL A 6 -23.00 -18.92 -0.25
N LEU A 7 -23.33 -19.58 -1.34
CA LEU A 7 -22.34 -19.97 -2.33
C LEU A 7 -21.68 -18.77 -2.96
N VAL A 8 -22.46 -17.74 -3.25
CA VAL A 8 -21.91 -16.51 -3.81
C VAL A 8 -20.90 -15.90 -2.85
N MET A 9 -21.22 -15.89 -1.57
CA MET A 9 -20.29 -15.34 -0.58
C MET A 9 -18.99 -16.11 -0.54
N LEU A 10 -19.05 -17.43 -0.68
CA LEU A 10 -17.85 -18.24 -0.68
C LEU A 10 -16.95 -17.95 -1.86
N PHE A 11 -17.51 -17.61 -3.00
CA PHE A 11 -16.69 -17.27 -4.15
C PHE A 11 -15.96 -15.95 -3.97
N LEU A 12 -16.55 -15.04 -3.28
CA LEU A 12 -15.92 -13.74 -3.06
C LEU A 12 -14.72 -13.81 -2.13
N CYS A 13 -14.81 -14.66 -1.12
CA CYS A 13 -13.74 -14.75 -0.13
C CYS A 13 -12.37 -15.11 -0.71
N PRO A 14 -12.23 -16.15 -1.53
CA PRO A 14 -10.93 -16.48 -2.10
C PRO A 14 -10.34 -15.38 -2.94
N SER A 15 -11.17 -14.65 -3.65
CA SER A 15 -10.70 -13.53 -4.47
C SER A 15 -10.12 -12.41 -3.62
N ALA A 16 -10.71 -12.18 -2.46
CA ALA A 16 -10.27 -11.11 -1.58
C ALA A 16 -8.92 -11.41 -0.93
N TRP A 17 -8.56 -12.68 -0.81
CA TRP A 17 -7.30 -13.05 -0.16
C TRP A 17 -6.09 -12.85 -1.03
N SER A 18 -6.24 -13.03 -2.33
CA SER A 18 -5.10 -13.28 -3.21
C SER A 18 -4.43 -12.03 -3.72
N SER A 19 -5.10 -10.87 -3.68
CA SER A 19 -4.49 -9.69 -4.27
C SER A 19 -5.14 -8.41 -3.76
N THR A 20 -4.37 -7.33 -3.85
CA THR A 20 -4.89 -5.99 -3.61
C THR A 20 -5.70 -5.55 -4.82
N THR A 21 -6.67 -4.68 -4.58
CA THR A 21 -7.38 -4.02 -5.67
C THR A 21 -6.49 -2.90 -6.22
N ARG A 22 -6.84 -2.43 -7.41
CA ARG A 22 -6.14 -1.29 -8.01
C ARG A 22 -6.20 -0.07 -7.09
N GLN A 23 -7.37 0.18 -6.51
CA GLN A 23 -7.54 1.32 -5.63
C GLN A 23 -6.68 1.19 -4.37
N GLU A 24 -6.62 0.01 -3.80
CA GLU A 24 -5.79 -0.24 -2.63
C GLU A 24 -4.31 -0.01 -2.94
N ARG A 25 -3.85 -0.48 -4.09
CA ARG A 25 -2.45 -0.26 -4.50
C ARG A 25 -2.15 1.23 -4.65
N SER A 26 -3.08 1.98 -5.22
CA SER A 26 -2.93 3.42 -5.38
C SER A 26 -2.86 4.12 -4.02
N VAL A 27 -3.72 3.73 -3.08
CA VAL A 27 -3.72 4.30 -1.73
C VAL A 27 -2.42 3.98 -1.01
N ILE A 28 -1.96 2.74 -1.09
CA ILE A 28 -0.71 2.31 -0.45
C ILE A 28 0.47 3.13 -0.98
N ALA A 29 0.56 3.25 -2.31
CA ALA A 29 1.65 3.97 -2.93
C ALA A 29 1.64 5.45 -2.56
N ARG A 30 0.48 6.07 -2.59
CA ARG A 30 0.35 7.48 -2.25
C ARG A 30 0.65 7.74 -0.79
N TRP A 31 0.10 6.90 0.10
CA TRP A 31 0.38 7.03 1.53
C TRP A 31 1.88 6.91 1.80
N THR A 32 2.53 5.92 1.20
CA THR A 32 3.97 5.74 1.34
C THR A 32 4.72 6.97 0.85
N GLY A 33 4.35 7.47 -0.32
CA GLY A 33 4.99 8.65 -0.89
C GLY A 33 4.79 9.89 -0.03
N GLU A 34 3.59 10.11 0.46
CA GLU A 34 3.30 11.24 1.32
C GLU A 34 4.16 11.25 2.57
N ASN A 35 4.32 10.09 3.19
CA ASN A 35 5.11 9.99 4.41
C ASN A 35 6.61 10.11 4.13
N ILE A 36 7.09 9.51 3.06
CA ILE A 36 8.50 9.67 2.69
C ILE A 36 8.79 11.13 2.35
N CYS A 37 7.92 11.79 1.62
CA CYS A 37 8.10 13.22 1.31
C CYS A 37 8.08 14.08 2.56
N ALA A 38 7.26 13.71 3.55
CA ALA A 38 7.12 14.50 4.76
C ALA A 38 8.28 14.33 5.73
N MET A 39 8.79 13.10 5.88
CA MET A 39 9.80 12.82 6.92
C MET A 39 11.12 12.27 6.42
N GLY A 40 11.20 11.91 5.14
CA GLY A 40 12.38 11.29 4.57
C GLY A 40 12.32 9.77 4.63
N ALA A 41 12.96 9.12 3.64
CA ALA A 41 12.92 7.67 3.53
C ALA A 41 13.54 6.97 4.73
N ASP A 42 14.68 7.47 5.19
CA ASP A 42 15.38 6.84 6.32
C ASP A 42 14.53 6.82 7.56
N ARG A 43 13.89 7.93 7.86
CA ARG A 43 13.05 8.04 9.04
C ARG A 43 11.80 7.19 8.92
N PHE A 44 11.16 7.23 7.75
CA PHE A 44 9.95 6.45 7.52
C PHE A 44 10.20 4.95 7.68
N TYR A 45 11.24 4.45 7.03
CA TYR A 45 11.56 3.01 7.12
C TYR A 45 12.15 2.61 8.45
N GLY A 46 12.55 3.57 9.27
CA GLY A 46 13.04 3.30 10.62
C GLY A 46 11.97 3.28 11.68
N LEU A 47 10.72 3.58 11.34
CA LEU A 47 9.64 3.58 12.32
C LEU A 47 9.33 2.17 12.82
N PRO A 48 8.98 2.03 14.11
CA PRO A 48 8.53 0.73 14.61
C PRO A 48 7.28 0.26 13.89
N GLU A 49 7.13 -1.06 13.76
CA GLU A 49 6.00 -1.64 13.06
C GLU A 49 4.66 -1.14 13.61
N ALA A 50 4.55 -1.06 14.93
CA ALA A 50 3.31 -0.59 15.55
C ALA A 50 2.95 0.84 15.12
N GLU A 51 3.95 1.70 14.96
CA GLU A 51 3.71 3.06 14.49
C GLU A 51 3.33 3.10 13.02
N ILE A 52 3.94 2.26 12.21
CA ILE A 52 3.60 2.15 10.79
C ILE A 52 2.15 1.74 10.62
N ILE A 53 1.71 0.73 11.37
CA ILE A 53 0.34 0.25 11.32
C ILE A 53 -0.63 1.36 11.72
N ASP A 54 -0.33 2.03 12.83
CA ASP A 54 -1.19 3.09 13.34
C ASP A 54 -1.29 4.26 12.34
N LEU A 55 -0.16 4.67 11.79
CA LEU A 55 -0.14 5.72 10.78
C LEU A 55 -0.97 5.35 9.56
N PHE A 56 -0.78 4.13 9.06
CA PHE A 56 -1.50 3.69 7.87
C PHE A 56 -3.00 3.72 8.12
N GLU A 57 -3.44 3.11 9.21
CA GLU A 57 -4.86 3.00 9.49
C GLU A 57 -5.51 4.35 9.79
N SER A 58 -4.80 5.21 10.52
CA SER A 58 -5.35 6.53 10.84
C SER A 58 -5.36 7.46 9.63
N GLN A 59 -4.38 7.37 8.76
CA GLN A 59 -4.27 8.28 7.62
C GLN A 59 -5.07 7.82 6.40
N THR A 60 -5.24 6.53 6.21
CA THR A 60 -5.95 6.01 5.02
C THR A 60 -7.36 5.54 5.32
N GLY A 61 -7.66 5.20 6.56
CA GLY A 61 -8.94 4.62 6.92
C GLY A 61 -9.07 3.14 6.54
N LEU A 62 -8.01 2.56 6.00
CA LEU A 62 -8.00 1.15 5.63
C LEU A 62 -7.30 0.32 6.69
N SER A 63 -7.66 -0.96 6.77
CA SER A 63 -6.96 -1.89 7.63
C SER A 63 -5.56 -2.15 7.08
N TYR A 64 -4.57 -2.25 7.95
CA TYR A 64 -3.20 -2.55 7.53
C TYR A 64 -3.10 -3.89 6.80
N SER A 65 -4.07 -4.77 7.01
CA SER A 65 -4.10 -6.07 6.36
C SER A 65 -4.26 -6.00 4.84
N VAL A 66 -4.64 -4.84 4.29
CA VAL A 66 -4.71 -4.68 2.83
C VAL A 66 -3.32 -4.62 2.20
N ILE A 67 -2.28 -4.34 2.98
CA ILE A 67 -0.91 -4.30 2.45
C ILE A 67 -0.44 -5.75 2.29
N PRO A 68 -0.07 -6.15 1.06
CA PRO A 68 0.35 -7.54 0.85
C PRO A 68 1.70 -7.80 1.52
N MET A 69 1.76 -8.87 2.29
CA MET A 69 3.01 -9.28 2.95
C MET A 69 4.01 -9.83 1.95
N GLN A 70 3.50 -10.52 0.93
CA GLN A 70 4.33 -11.07 -0.14
C GLN A 70 3.69 -10.66 -1.46
N PRO A 71 3.94 -9.42 -1.89
CA PRO A 71 3.31 -8.93 -3.12
C PRO A 71 3.78 -9.71 -4.34
N THR A 72 2.87 -9.89 -5.29
CA THR A 72 3.25 -10.42 -6.59
C THR A 72 4.13 -9.40 -7.29
N GLU A 73 4.84 -9.84 -8.32
CA GLU A 73 5.65 -8.92 -9.11
C GLU A 73 4.80 -7.80 -9.71
N SER A 74 3.62 -8.14 -10.18
CA SER A 74 2.68 -7.18 -10.75
C SER A 74 2.26 -6.14 -9.71
N GLU A 75 1.94 -6.57 -8.49
CA GLU A 75 1.59 -5.65 -7.41
C GLU A 75 2.75 -4.74 -7.05
N ARG A 76 3.94 -5.30 -6.95
CA ARG A 76 5.14 -4.55 -6.61
C ARG A 76 5.43 -3.48 -7.66
N ILE A 77 5.35 -3.85 -8.93
CA ILE A 77 5.57 -2.91 -10.03
C ILE A 77 4.54 -1.79 -10.01
N SER A 78 3.28 -2.15 -9.82
CA SER A 78 2.19 -1.17 -9.77
C SER A 78 2.39 -0.17 -8.63
N ILE A 79 2.68 -0.66 -7.43
CA ILE A 79 2.88 0.20 -6.26
C ILE A 79 4.09 1.09 -6.46
N THR A 80 5.21 0.52 -6.92
CA THR A 80 6.43 1.28 -7.14
C THR A 80 6.25 2.35 -8.21
N THR A 81 5.53 2.04 -9.28
CA THR A 81 5.26 3.00 -10.34
C THR A 81 4.47 4.19 -9.84
N HIS A 82 3.42 3.94 -9.06
CA HIS A 82 2.62 5.02 -8.50
C HIS A 82 3.41 5.82 -7.46
N LEU A 83 4.20 5.14 -6.66
CA LEU A 83 5.02 5.78 -5.64
C LEU A 83 6.05 6.73 -6.26
N THR A 84 6.80 6.24 -7.25
CA THR A 84 7.83 7.06 -7.89
C THR A 84 7.24 8.22 -8.67
N ALA A 85 6.07 8.03 -9.29
CA ALA A 85 5.38 9.10 -9.98
C ALA A 85 4.96 10.20 -9.00
N TYR A 86 4.41 9.81 -7.86
CA TYR A 86 4.02 10.77 -6.84
C TYR A 86 5.22 11.54 -6.30
N MET A 87 6.28 10.84 -5.91
CA MET A 87 7.47 11.46 -5.35
C MET A 87 8.18 12.35 -6.36
N GLY A 88 8.21 11.94 -7.61
CA GLY A 88 8.83 12.74 -8.66
C GLY A 88 8.13 14.08 -8.86
N SER A 89 6.84 14.12 -8.60
CA SER A 89 6.05 15.34 -8.70
C SER A 89 6.13 16.20 -7.44
N VAL A 90 6.16 15.57 -6.27
CA VAL A 90 6.01 16.28 -4.98
C VAL A 90 7.34 16.50 -4.29
N CYS A 91 8.23 15.51 -4.29
CA CYS A 91 9.51 15.61 -3.59
C CYS A 91 10.62 14.89 -4.36
N PRO A 92 11.04 15.46 -5.52
CA PRO A 92 12.02 14.78 -6.36
C PRO A 92 13.37 14.53 -5.68
N SER A 93 13.79 15.37 -4.75
CA SER A 93 15.03 15.14 -4.03
C SER A 93 14.93 13.91 -3.12
N GLU A 94 13.79 13.70 -2.50
CA GLU A 94 13.56 12.51 -1.68
C GLU A 94 13.47 11.26 -2.56
N LEU A 95 12.93 11.38 -3.76
CA LEU A 95 12.92 10.28 -4.71
C LEU A 95 14.33 9.82 -5.03
N GLU A 96 15.23 10.76 -5.21
CA GLU A 96 16.62 10.44 -5.50
C GLU A 96 17.26 9.68 -4.34
N GLN A 97 17.02 10.13 -3.11
CA GLN A 97 17.49 9.42 -1.92
C GLN A 97 16.87 8.03 -1.82
N TYR A 98 15.59 7.92 -2.12
CA TYR A 98 14.90 6.64 -2.10
C TYR A 98 15.52 5.65 -3.08
N ARG A 99 15.88 6.10 -4.27
CA ARG A 99 16.48 5.24 -5.29
C ARG A 99 17.87 4.72 -4.92
N LYS A 100 18.54 5.41 -4.04
CA LYS A 100 19.86 5.02 -3.58
C LYS A 100 19.84 3.95 -2.48
N ARG A 101 18.67 3.65 -1.98
CA ARG A 101 18.52 2.62 -0.94
C ARG A 101 18.66 1.19 -1.55
#